data_dccec0957d2de0bc4a76bb4e055ba48e
#
_entry.id   dccec0957d2de0bc4a76bb4e055ba48e
#
_cell.length_a   1.000
_cell.length_b   1.000
_cell.length_c   1.000
_cell.angle_alpha   90.00
_cell.angle_beta   90.00
_cell.angle_gamma   90.00
#
_symmetry.space_group_name_H-M   'P 1'
#
loop_
_entity.id
_entity.type
_entity.pdbx_description
1 polymer ?
#
loop_
_entity_poly.entity_id
_entity_poly.type
_entity_poly.pdbx_seq_one_letter_code
_entity_poly.pdbx_strand_id
1 'polypeptide(L)'
;EAVKAEDATMVYFANPDNPMGSFWHADDVIRFAEALPETCMLVLDEAYCECGPAEAFPDMSRFIDRPNILRFRTFSKAYGLAGARVGYAIGAPQTIRAFDKIRNHFGMPRLSLVAAEAALADQAYLQAVVGRIIASREEIAGIARDNGLTPLPSATNFVAIDCGRDGAYARAIVDALGARGVFIRMPGVAPLNRC
;
A
#
# COMPACT_ATOMS: atom_id res chain seq x y z
N GLU A 1 6.77 17.79 -12.83
CA GLU A 1 6.74 19.29 -12.84
C GLU A 1 6.64 19.84 -11.43
N ALA A 2 5.64 19.45 -10.60
CA ALA A 2 5.45 19.95 -9.23
C ALA A 2 6.71 19.78 -8.34
N VAL A 3 7.36 18.63 -8.38
CA VAL A 3 8.59 18.36 -7.59
C VAL A 3 9.68 19.41 -7.86
N LYS A 4 9.85 19.82 -9.14
CA LYS A 4 10.84 20.82 -9.53
C LYS A 4 10.37 22.24 -9.19
N ALA A 5 9.08 22.51 -9.31
CA ALA A 5 8.51 23.84 -9.02
C ALA A 5 8.57 24.16 -7.51
N GLU A 6 8.39 23.16 -6.66
CA GLU A 6 8.38 23.28 -5.20
C GLU A 6 9.75 22.96 -4.55
N ASP A 7 10.79 22.69 -5.36
CA ASP A 7 12.10 22.24 -4.89
C ASP A 7 12.01 21.12 -3.83
N ALA A 8 11.16 20.14 -4.11
CA ALA A 8 10.86 19.08 -3.16
C ALA A 8 12.06 18.17 -2.94
N THR A 9 12.46 17.98 -1.71
CA THR A 9 13.58 17.10 -1.32
C THR A 9 13.17 15.65 -1.14
N MET A 10 11.87 15.37 -1.03
CA MET A 10 11.32 14.04 -0.87
C MET A 10 9.94 13.92 -1.52
N VAL A 11 9.70 12.79 -2.17
CA VAL A 11 8.38 12.35 -2.63
C VAL A 11 8.04 11.03 -1.97
N TYR A 12 6.92 10.99 -1.25
CA TYR A 12 6.30 9.75 -0.80
C TYR A 12 5.26 9.32 -1.83
N PHE A 13 5.37 8.10 -2.31
CA PHE A 13 4.50 7.56 -3.36
C PHE A 13 4.07 6.13 -3.02
N ALA A 14 2.78 5.95 -2.70
CA ALA A 14 2.21 4.62 -2.44
C ALA A 14 1.69 3.98 -3.73
N ASN A 15 2.13 2.77 -4.02
CA ASN A 15 1.66 1.98 -5.16
C ASN A 15 1.62 0.48 -4.84
N PRO A 16 0.43 -0.11 -4.67
CA PRO A 16 -0.94 0.47 -4.70
C PRO A 16 -1.23 1.45 -3.57
N ASP A 17 -2.17 2.36 -3.82
CA ASP A 17 -2.52 3.46 -2.92
C ASP A 17 -3.42 3.03 -1.74
N ASN A 18 -3.29 3.74 -0.65
CA ASN A 18 -4.21 3.75 0.47
C ASN A 18 -4.58 5.22 0.77
N PRO A 19 -5.86 5.64 0.70
CA PRO A 19 -7.05 4.81 1.02
C PRO A 19 -7.88 4.30 -0.17
N MET A 20 -7.54 4.62 -1.40
CA MET A 20 -8.44 4.38 -2.54
C MET A 20 -8.24 3.04 -3.23
N GLY A 21 -7.08 2.38 -3.06
CA GLY A 21 -6.78 1.09 -3.67
C GLY A 21 -6.31 1.15 -5.12
N SER A 22 -6.21 2.32 -5.71
CA SER A 22 -5.73 2.52 -7.08
C SER A 22 -4.24 2.18 -7.23
N PHE A 23 -3.80 2.00 -8.48
CA PHE A 23 -2.39 1.82 -8.77
C PHE A 23 -2.00 2.50 -10.08
N TRP A 24 -0.72 2.79 -10.22
CA TRP A 24 -0.06 3.20 -11.44
C TRP A 24 0.64 2.01 -12.07
N HIS A 25 0.64 1.94 -13.40
CA HIS A 25 1.36 0.90 -14.11
C HIS A 25 2.88 1.01 -13.90
N ALA A 26 3.54 -0.13 -13.95
CA ALA A 26 4.98 -0.26 -13.72
C ALA A 26 5.80 0.74 -14.55
N ASP A 27 5.46 0.90 -15.84
CA ASP A 27 6.15 1.84 -16.74
C ASP A 27 6.00 3.30 -16.31
N ASP A 28 4.84 3.67 -15.76
CA ASP A 28 4.62 5.02 -15.24
C ASP A 28 5.47 5.28 -13.99
N VAL A 29 5.55 4.29 -13.10
CA VAL A 29 6.39 4.37 -11.89
C VAL A 29 7.86 4.47 -12.27
N ILE A 30 8.32 3.70 -13.28
CA ILE A 30 9.68 3.75 -13.79
C ILE A 30 9.97 5.14 -14.37
N ARG A 31 9.12 5.65 -15.27
CA ARG A 31 9.29 6.98 -15.86
C ARG A 31 9.30 8.08 -14.80
N PHE A 32 8.45 7.95 -13.80
CA PHE A 32 8.44 8.88 -12.67
C PHE A 32 9.77 8.86 -11.91
N ALA A 33 10.27 7.67 -11.55
CA ALA A 33 11.55 7.51 -10.85
C ALA A 33 12.74 8.06 -11.66
N GLU A 34 12.74 7.87 -12.98
CA GLU A 34 13.76 8.40 -13.88
C GLU A 34 13.74 9.93 -14.00
N ALA A 35 12.56 10.51 -13.97
CA ALA A 35 12.37 11.95 -14.12
C ALA A 35 12.68 12.76 -12.84
N LEU A 36 12.81 12.09 -11.68
CA LEU A 36 13.11 12.76 -10.41
C LEU A 36 14.56 13.25 -10.38
N PRO A 37 14.80 14.47 -9.85
CA PRO A 37 16.14 14.95 -9.57
C PRO A 37 16.87 14.02 -8.60
N GLU A 38 18.18 13.87 -8.75
CA GLU A 38 18.99 13.06 -7.80
C GLU A 38 18.97 13.63 -6.38
N THR A 39 18.69 14.92 -6.23
CA THR A 39 18.53 15.61 -4.94
C THR A 39 17.19 15.30 -4.26
N CYS A 40 16.23 14.71 -4.97
CA CYS A 40 14.93 14.36 -4.45
C CYS A 40 14.83 12.87 -4.10
N MET A 41 14.57 12.54 -2.85
CA MET A 41 14.36 11.16 -2.38
C MET A 41 13.00 10.65 -2.82
N LEU A 42 12.97 9.53 -3.53
CA LEU A 42 11.74 8.76 -3.75
C LEU A 42 11.57 7.72 -2.64
N VAL A 43 10.49 7.83 -1.89
CA VAL A 43 10.02 6.81 -0.95
C VAL A 43 8.84 6.10 -1.61
N LEU A 44 9.08 4.91 -2.16
CA LEU A 44 8.04 4.08 -2.79
C LEU A 44 7.49 3.09 -1.76
N ASP A 45 6.23 3.33 -1.35
CA ASP A 45 5.53 2.43 -0.43
C ASP A 45 4.78 1.35 -1.22
N GLU A 46 5.27 0.13 -1.12
CA GLU A 46 4.74 -1.07 -1.76
C GLU A 46 4.04 -1.98 -0.75
N ALA A 47 3.41 -1.42 0.28
CA ALA A 47 2.78 -2.21 1.36
C ALA A 47 1.69 -3.18 0.87
N TYR A 48 1.13 -2.96 -0.32
CA TYR A 48 0.09 -3.80 -0.90
C TYR A 48 0.53 -4.52 -2.17
N CYS A 49 1.82 -4.57 -2.47
CA CYS A 49 2.31 -5.08 -3.75
C CYS A 49 1.87 -6.53 -4.03
N GLU A 50 1.79 -7.39 -3.02
CA GLU A 50 1.37 -8.78 -3.21
C GLU A 50 -0.11 -8.91 -3.60
N CYS A 51 -0.95 -7.88 -3.32
CA CYS A 51 -2.40 -7.90 -3.56
C CYS A 51 -2.79 -7.40 -4.95
N GLY A 52 -1.91 -6.70 -5.64
CA GLY A 52 -2.17 -6.07 -6.92
C GLY A 52 -1.80 -6.95 -8.13
N PRO A 53 -2.18 -6.52 -9.33
CA PRO A 53 -1.82 -7.22 -10.56
C PRO A 53 -0.33 -7.02 -10.89
N ALA A 54 0.25 -7.94 -11.65
CA ALA A 54 1.68 -7.92 -11.96
C ALA A 54 2.14 -6.62 -12.67
N GLU A 55 1.26 -6.03 -13.50
CA GLU A 55 1.52 -4.78 -14.22
C GLU A 55 1.61 -3.54 -13.32
N ALA A 56 1.22 -3.64 -12.03
CA ALA A 56 1.40 -2.57 -11.06
C ALA A 56 2.82 -2.49 -10.49
N PHE A 57 3.65 -3.53 -10.69
CA PHE A 57 4.91 -3.67 -9.98
C PHE A 57 6.10 -3.56 -10.92
N PRO A 58 6.80 -2.41 -10.88
CA PRO A 58 7.99 -2.23 -11.71
C PRO A 58 9.13 -3.14 -11.25
N ASP A 59 9.89 -3.65 -12.22
CA ASP A 59 11.22 -4.15 -11.91
C ASP A 59 12.13 -2.98 -11.55
N MET A 60 12.27 -2.76 -10.26
CA MET A 60 13.10 -1.70 -9.69
C MET A 60 14.56 -2.14 -9.48
N SER A 61 14.98 -3.30 -9.96
CA SER A 61 16.36 -3.79 -9.81
C SER A 61 17.37 -2.82 -10.43
N ARG A 62 17.01 -2.20 -11.56
CA ARG A 62 17.79 -1.16 -12.25
C ARG A 62 18.08 0.09 -11.40
N PHE A 63 17.34 0.30 -10.33
CA PHE A 63 17.50 1.45 -9.43
C PHE A 63 18.11 1.07 -8.09
N ILE A 64 18.56 -0.17 -7.93
CA ILE A 64 19.03 -0.68 -6.63
C ILE A 64 20.21 0.11 -6.06
N ASP A 65 21.06 0.64 -6.94
CA ASP A 65 22.24 1.42 -6.57
C ASP A 65 21.98 2.93 -6.51
N ARG A 66 20.77 3.39 -6.86
CA ARG A 66 20.43 4.81 -6.79
C ARG A 66 20.21 5.23 -5.34
N PRO A 67 21.02 6.17 -4.79
CA PRO A 67 20.96 6.53 -3.38
C PRO A 67 19.67 7.27 -2.98
N ASN A 68 18.98 7.85 -3.96
CA ASN A 68 17.76 8.62 -3.75
C ASN A 68 16.48 7.81 -3.98
N ILE A 69 16.54 6.47 -4.04
CA ILE A 69 15.35 5.62 -4.15
C ILE A 69 15.31 4.62 -3.00
N LEU A 70 14.21 4.65 -2.24
CA LEU A 70 13.89 3.70 -1.18
C LEU A 70 12.53 3.06 -1.44
N ARG A 71 12.46 1.73 -1.33
CA ARG A 71 11.23 0.95 -1.42
C ARG A 71 10.92 0.34 -0.08
N PHE A 72 9.66 0.38 0.33
CA PHE A 72 9.23 -0.19 1.60
C PHE A 72 8.19 -1.27 1.39
N ARG A 73 8.37 -2.41 2.03
CA ARG A 73 7.45 -3.54 2.03
C ARG A 73 7.14 -4.01 3.44
N THR A 74 6.04 -4.70 3.62
CA THR A 74 5.57 -5.14 4.93
C THR A 74 5.07 -6.58 4.91
N PHE A 75 5.25 -7.28 6.01
CA PHE A 75 4.60 -8.57 6.27
C PHE A 75 3.20 -8.41 6.90
N SER A 76 2.74 -7.19 7.12
CA SER A 76 1.47 -6.91 7.82
C SER A 76 0.22 -7.17 6.98
N LYS A 77 0.31 -7.31 5.65
CA LYS A 77 -0.83 -7.43 4.74
C LYS A 77 -0.99 -8.86 4.24
N ALA A 78 -0.62 -9.19 3.02
CA ALA A 78 -0.82 -10.50 2.41
C ALA A 78 -0.16 -11.66 3.20
N TYR A 79 0.95 -11.40 3.85
CA TYR A 79 1.63 -12.39 4.72
C TYR A 79 0.94 -12.61 6.09
N GLY A 80 -0.07 -11.80 6.47
CA GLY A 80 -0.84 -12.02 7.69
C GLY A 80 -0.13 -11.69 9.01
N LEU A 81 1.06 -11.08 8.98
CA LEU A 81 1.90 -10.83 10.16
C LEU A 81 1.76 -9.42 10.75
N ALA A 82 0.58 -8.81 10.69
CA ALA A 82 0.36 -7.45 11.19
C ALA A 82 0.77 -7.27 12.66
N GLY A 83 0.53 -8.27 13.50
CA GLY A 83 0.91 -8.27 14.91
C GLY A 83 2.41 -8.41 15.17
N ALA A 84 3.18 -8.97 14.24
CA ALA A 84 4.63 -9.14 14.37
C ALA A 84 5.42 -7.84 14.19
N ARG A 85 4.81 -6.77 13.66
CA ARG A 85 5.41 -5.45 13.45
C ARG A 85 6.71 -5.48 12.66
N VAL A 86 6.74 -6.22 11.54
CA VAL A 86 7.92 -6.42 10.70
C VAL A 86 7.65 -6.00 9.26
N GLY A 87 8.64 -5.35 8.68
CA GLY A 87 8.72 -4.95 7.28
C GLY A 87 10.18 -4.77 6.89
N TYR A 88 10.42 -4.36 5.65
CA TYR A 88 11.77 -4.16 5.16
C TYR A 88 11.84 -3.04 4.15
N ALA A 89 13.05 -2.47 4.04
CA ALA A 89 13.39 -1.47 3.04
C ALA A 89 14.38 -2.06 2.03
N ILE A 90 14.26 -1.65 0.79
CA ILE A 90 15.15 -2.01 -0.32
C ILE A 90 15.71 -0.72 -0.90
N GLY A 91 17.02 -0.63 -1.10
CA GLY A 91 17.68 0.54 -1.67
C GLY A 91 19.19 0.41 -1.67
N ALA A 92 19.86 1.46 -2.13
CA ALA A 92 21.32 1.49 -2.18
C ALA A 92 21.96 1.27 -0.80
N PRO A 93 23.06 0.51 -0.70
CA PRO A 93 23.67 0.14 0.57
C PRO A 93 24.00 1.33 1.48
N GLN A 94 24.45 2.45 0.91
CA GLN A 94 24.76 3.67 1.68
C GLN A 94 23.51 4.29 2.29
N THR A 95 22.38 4.25 1.58
CA THR A 95 21.10 4.77 2.06
C THR A 95 20.51 3.88 3.14
N ILE A 96 20.57 2.56 2.96
CA ILE A 96 20.12 1.58 3.97
C ILE A 96 20.96 1.69 5.25
N ARG A 97 22.29 1.83 5.15
CA ARG A 97 23.16 2.03 6.33
C ARG A 97 22.85 3.31 7.10
N ALA A 98 22.22 4.31 6.47
CA ALA A 98 21.82 5.53 7.19
C ALA A 98 20.79 5.25 8.31
N PHE A 99 19.96 4.21 8.18
CA PHE A 99 19.02 3.80 9.22
C PHE A 99 19.72 3.32 10.50
N ASP A 100 20.95 2.81 10.41
CA ASP A 100 21.72 2.37 11.59
C ASP A 100 22.03 3.53 12.56
N LYS A 101 21.99 4.77 12.08
CA LYS A 101 22.19 5.96 12.91
C LYS A 101 21.03 6.27 13.85
N ILE A 102 19.82 5.82 13.50
CA ILE A 102 18.58 6.20 14.20
C ILE A 102 17.76 5.01 14.69
N ARG A 103 17.98 3.81 14.13
CA ARG A 103 17.21 2.63 14.56
C ARG A 103 17.64 2.18 15.96
N ASN A 104 16.69 1.68 16.72
CA ASN A 104 17.00 0.94 17.94
C ASN A 104 17.64 -0.40 17.55
N HIS A 105 18.87 -0.67 18.06
CA HIS A 105 19.61 -1.89 17.77
C HIS A 105 18.87 -3.17 18.19
N PHE A 106 18.08 -3.11 19.26
CA PHE A 106 17.29 -4.23 19.78
C PHE A 106 15.78 -4.03 19.57
N GLY A 107 15.39 -3.13 18.66
CA GLY A 107 14.00 -2.73 18.44
C GLY A 107 13.12 -3.80 17.78
N MET A 108 13.72 -4.83 17.18
CA MET A 108 12.96 -5.88 16.52
C MET A 108 13.01 -7.20 17.30
N PRO A 109 11.84 -7.74 17.74
CA PRO A 109 11.78 -9.04 18.41
C PRO A 109 12.31 -10.16 17.52
N ARG A 110 13.08 -11.11 18.11
CA ARG A 110 13.59 -12.26 17.38
C ARG A 110 12.49 -13.10 16.74
N LEU A 111 11.36 -13.25 17.44
CA LEU A 111 10.19 -13.97 16.91
C LEU A 111 9.64 -13.35 15.63
N SER A 112 9.65 -12.01 15.52
CA SER A 112 9.22 -11.31 14.31
C SER A 112 10.12 -11.60 13.12
N LEU A 113 11.44 -11.68 13.35
CA LEU A 113 12.40 -12.01 12.29
C LEU A 113 12.22 -13.44 11.79
N VAL A 114 12.11 -14.42 12.71
CA VAL A 114 11.90 -15.83 12.37
C VAL A 114 10.55 -16.02 11.65
N ALA A 115 9.49 -15.33 12.11
CA ALA A 115 8.18 -15.39 11.47
C ALA A 115 8.23 -14.79 10.05
N ALA A 116 8.92 -13.68 9.86
CA ALA A 116 9.08 -13.05 8.54
C ALA A 116 9.85 -13.94 7.57
N GLU A 117 10.95 -14.56 8.01
CA GLU A 117 11.75 -15.49 7.22
C GLU A 117 10.92 -16.70 6.80
N ALA A 118 10.20 -17.33 7.72
CA ALA A 118 9.30 -18.43 7.44
C ALA A 118 8.18 -18.05 6.46
N ALA A 119 7.55 -16.90 6.66
CA ALA A 119 6.50 -16.41 5.78
C ALA A 119 7.01 -16.10 4.37
N LEU A 120 8.22 -15.54 4.26
CA LEU A 120 8.83 -15.27 2.95
C LEU A 120 9.16 -16.57 2.19
N ALA A 121 9.49 -17.63 2.89
CA ALA A 121 9.76 -18.94 2.30
C ALA A 121 8.45 -19.65 1.84
N ASP A 122 7.31 -19.36 2.45
CA ASP A 122 6.03 -20.01 2.14
C ASP A 122 5.24 -19.28 1.05
N GLN A 123 5.75 -19.34 -0.17
CA GLN A 123 5.12 -18.69 -1.33
C GLN A 123 3.79 -19.35 -1.71
N ALA A 124 3.60 -20.63 -1.45
CA ALA A 124 2.35 -21.34 -1.72
C ALA A 124 1.20 -20.79 -0.85
N TYR A 125 1.46 -20.58 0.42
CA TYR A 125 0.50 -19.94 1.33
C TYR A 125 0.19 -18.50 0.90
N LEU A 126 1.22 -17.72 0.57
CA LEU A 126 1.05 -16.34 0.10
C LEU A 126 0.12 -16.27 -1.11
N GLN A 127 0.36 -17.10 -2.13
CA GLN A 127 -0.48 -17.14 -3.34
C GLN A 127 -1.93 -17.55 -3.02
N ALA A 128 -2.13 -18.51 -2.12
CA ALA A 128 -3.46 -18.91 -1.68
C ALA A 128 -4.19 -17.77 -0.94
N VAL A 129 -3.49 -17.00 -0.12
CA VAL A 129 -4.05 -15.82 0.57
C VAL A 129 -4.40 -14.73 -0.43
N VAL A 130 -3.51 -14.42 -1.37
CA VAL A 130 -3.76 -13.42 -2.41
C VAL A 130 -4.99 -13.79 -3.25
N GLY A 131 -5.13 -15.06 -3.64
CA GLY A 131 -6.32 -15.55 -4.35
C GLY A 131 -7.61 -15.31 -3.55
N ARG A 132 -7.61 -15.55 -2.24
CA ARG A 132 -8.76 -15.24 -1.36
C ARG A 132 -9.03 -13.75 -1.23
N ILE A 133 -8.00 -12.92 -1.17
CA ILE A 133 -8.15 -11.45 -1.14
C ILE A 133 -8.84 -10.97 -2.44
N ILE A 134 -8.41 -11.47 -3.59
CA ILE A 134 -9.01 -11.12 -4.89
C ILE A 134 -10.48 -11.53 -4.91
N ALA A 135 -10.80 -12.75 -4.53
CA ALA A 135 -12.18 -13.25 -4.49
C ALA A 135 -13.07 -12.42 -3.55
N SER A 136 -12.58 -12.09 -2.36
CA SER A 136 -13.31 -11.26 -1.39
C SER A 136 -13.52 -9.82 -1.88
N ARG A 137 -12.57 -9.24 -2.61
CA ARG A 137 -12.76 -7.92 -3.24
C ARG A 137 -13.92 -7.93 -4.23
N GLU A 138 -13.99 -8.95 -5.08
CA GLU A 138 -15.08 -9.09 -6.07
C GLU A 138 -16.43 -9.32 -5.38
N GLU A 139 -16.48 -10.11 -4.32
CA GLU A 139 -17.70 -10.32 -3.53
C GLU A 139 -18.19 -9.00 -2.91
N ILE A 140 -17.30 -8.24 -2.26
CA ILE A 140 -17.61 -6.92 -1.68
C ILE A 140 -18.07 -5.95 -2.76
N ALA A 141 -17.39 -5.93 -3.90
CA ALA A 141 -17.77 -5.09 -5.04
C ALA A 141 -19.15 -5.48 -5.61
N GLY A 142 -19.48 -6.77 -5.66
CA GLY A 142 -20.80 -7.27 -6.02
C GLY A 142 -21.88 -6.76 -5.06
N ILE A 143 -21.68 -6.93 -3.78
CA ILE A 143 -22.60 -6.44 -2.74
C ILE A 143 -22.83 -4.92 -2.87
N ALA A 144 -21.77 -4.15 -3.10
CA ALA A 144 -21.89 -2.72 -3.29
C ALA A 144 -22.78 -2.36 -4.50
N ARG A 145 -22.55 -2.99 -5.65
CA ARG A 145 -23.36 -2.78 -6.87
C ARG A 145 -24.81 -3.16 -6.67
N ASP A 146 -25.09 -4.29 -6.00
CA ASP A 146 -26.43 -4.76 -5.70
C ASP A 146 -27.23 -3.80 -4.80
N ASN A 147 -26.51 -2.96 -4.04
CA ASN A 147 -27.07 -1.91 -3.20
C ASN A 147 -26.99 -0.50 -3.84
N GLY A 148 -26.73 -0.41 -5.14
CA GLY A 148 -26.70 0.86 -5.87
C GLY A 148 -25.50 1.76 -5.57
N LEU A 149 -24.43 1.19 -4.99
CA LEU A 149 -23.17 1.88 -4.70
C LEU A 149 -22.11 1.56 -5.75
N THR A 150 -21.08 2.38 -5.87
CA THR A 150 -20.04 2.22 -6.87
C THR A 150 -18.73 1.77 -6.23
N PRO A 151 -18.35 0.47 -6.33
CA PRO A 151 -17.03 0.04 -5.89
C PRO A 151 -15.96 0.58 -6.84
N LEU A 152 -14.88 1.11 -6.29
CA LEU A 152 -13.72 1.54 -7.05
C LEU A 152 -12.78 0.36 -7.30
N PRO A 153 -12.11 0.29 -8.46
CA PRO A 153 -11.08 -0.72 -8.71
C PRO A 153 -10.01 -0.70 -7.61
N SER A 154 -9.65 -1.88 -7.11
CA SER A 154 -8.68 -1.98 -6.03
C SER A 154 -7.59 -3.01 -6.33
N ALA A 155 -6.34 -2.62 -6.06
CA ALA A 155 -5.16 -3.47 -6.06
C ALA A 155 -4.63 -3.76 -4.64
N THR A 156 -5.47 -3.55 -3.61
CA THR A 156 -5.12 -3.73 -2.19
C THR A 156 -5.94 -4.87 -1.56
N ASN A 157 -5.90 -5.02 -0.25
CA ASN A 157 -6.74 -5.95 0.51
C ASN A 157 -8.02 -5.29 1.08
N PHE A 158 -8.47 -4.19 0.48
CA PHE A 158 -9.72 -3.49 0.78
C PHE A 158 -10.34 -2.94 -0.50
N VAL A 159 -11.58 -2.47 -0.42
CA VAL A 159 -12.31 -1.82 -1.53
C VAL A 159 -12.84 -0.49 -1.03
N ALA A 160 -12.54 0.58 -1.75
CA ALA A 160 -13.22 1.86 -1.57
C ALA A 160 -14.55 1.85 -2.33
N ILE A 161 -15.63 2.27 -1.68
CA ILE A 161 -16.98 2.26 -2.25
C ILE A 161 -17.49 3.69 -2.28
N ASP A 162 -17.68 4.24 -3.46
CA ASP A 162 -18.28 5.56 -3.64
C ASP A 162 -19.79 5.47 -3.39
N CYS A 163 -20.26 6.20 -2.40
CA CYS A 163 -21.67 6.24 -2.01
C CYS A 163 -22.52 7.11 -2.94
N GLY A 164 -21.96 7.75 -3.96
CA GLY A 164 -22.67 8.56 -4.95
C GLY A 164 -23.22 9.88 -4.43
N ARG A 165 -22.97 10.21 -3.16
CA ARG A 165 -23.45 11.41 -2.45
C ARG A 165 -22.31 12.07 -1.68
N ASP A 166 -22.64 12.91 -0.72
CA ASP A 166 -21.70 13.63 0.12
C ASP A 166 -21.17 12.79 1.32
N GLY A 167 -20.24 13.36 2.05
CA GLY A 167 -19.66 12.73 3.23
C GLY A 167 -20.64 12.53 4.39
N ALA A 168 -21.72 13.33 4.46
CA ALA A 168 -22.76 13.15 5.47
C ALA A 168 -23.53 11.85 5.24
N TYR A 169 -23.85 11.57 3.98
CA TYR A 169 -24.49 10.30 3.59
C TYR A 169 -23.56 9.07 3.84
N ALA A 170 -22.29 9.17 3.45
CA ALA A 170 -21.33 8.12 3.74
C ALA A 170 -21.19 7.87 5.26
N ARG A 171 -21.17 8.92 6.08
CA ARG A 171 -21.15 8.84 7.53
C ARG A 171 -22.37 8.10 8.06
N ALA A 172 -23.57 8.40 7.55
CA ALA A 172 -24.79 7.71 7.96
C ALA A 172 -24.74 6.21 7.66
N ILE A 173 -24.11 5.79 6.54
CA ILE A 173 -23.89 4.36 6.23
C ILE A 173 -22.94 3.74 7.26
N VAL A 174 -21.81 4.39 7.57
CA VAL A 174 -20.84 3.91 8.58
C VAL A 174 -21.53 3.71 9.94
N ASP A 175 -22.32 4.68 10.37
CA ASP A 175 -23.02 4.64 11.66
C ASP A 175 -24.09 3.54 11.68
N ALA A 176 -24.85 3.38 10.58
CA ALA A 176 -25.86 2.33 10.45
C ALA A 176 -25.25 0.91 10.43
N LEU A 177 -24.10 0.73 9.82
CA LEU A 177 -23.34 -0.54 9.85
C LEU A 177 -22.74 -0.78 11.22
N GLY A 178 -22.18 0.26 11.85
CA GLY A 178 -21.65 0.19 13.22
C GLY A 178 -22.72 -0.25 14.23
N ALA A 179 -23.94 0.28 14.12
CA ALA A 179 -25.07 -0.14 14.94
C ALA A 179 -25.45 -1.63 14.77
N ARG A 180 -25.04 -2.24 13.66
CA ARG A 180 -25.23 -3.68 13.35
C ARG A 180 -24.00 -4.54 13.66
N GLY A 181 -22.95 -3.95 14.28
CA GLY A 181 -21.71 -4.65 14.60
C GLY A 181 -20.74 -4.79 13.43
N VAL A 182 -20.97 -4.08 12.31
CA VAL A 182 -20.08 -4.08 11.15
C VAL A 182 -19.23 -2.81 11.17
N PHE A 183 -17.91 -2.98 11.38
CA PHE A 183 -16.97 -1.87 11.40
C PHE A 183 -16.35 -1.66 10.02
N ILE A 184 -16.56 -0.47 9.46
CA ILE A 184 -15.90 0.01 8.25
C ILE A 184 -15.27 1.38 8.48
N ARG A 185 -14.42 1.82 7.57
CA ARG A 185 -13.77 3.14 7.63
C ARG A 185 -14.25 4.03 6.50
N MET A 186 -14.19 5.33 6.76
CA MET A 186 -14.44 6.39 5.80
C MET A 186 -13.23 7.32 5.79
N PRO A 187 -12.69 7.72 4.62
CA PRO A 187 -11.68 8.76 4.53
C PRO A 187 -12.16 10.07 5.15
N GLY A 188 -11.27 10.77 5.88
CA GLY A 188 -11.66 11.97 6.65
C GLY A 188 -11.73 13.26 5.86
N VAL A 189 -11.27 13.29 4.60
CA VAL A 189 -11.08 14.52 3.80
C VAL A 189 -11.87 14.49 2.49
N ALA A 190 -12.47 15.62 2.14
CA ALA A 190 -13.13 15.78 0.85
C ALA A 190 -12.09 15.82 -0.30
N PRO A 191 -12.42 15.28 -1.48
CA PRO A 191 -13.68 14.63 -1.87
C PRO A 191 -13.77 13.15 -1.52
N LEU A 192 -12.72 12.57 -0.91
CA LEU A 192 -12.62 11.13 -0.63
C LEU A 192 -13.60 10.66 0.45
N ASN A 193 -14.07 11.58 1.30
CA ASN A 193 -15.01 11.30 2.39
C ASN A 193 -16.42 10.88 1.95
N ARG A 194 -16.64 10.74 0.66
CA ARG A 194 -17.87 10.14 0.08
C ARG A 194 -17.77 8.62 -0.12
N CYS A 195 -16.58 8.05 0.17
CA CYS A 195 -16.29 6.62 0.08
C CYS A 195 -16.28 5.95 1.44
#